data_608e72a315201a77d115d19ac2974811
#
_entry.id   608e72a315201a77d115d19ac2974811
#
_cell.length_a   1.000
_cell.length_b   1.000
_cell.length_c   1.000
_cell.angle_alpha   90.00
_cell.angle_beta   90.00
_cell.angle_gamma   90.00
#
_symmetry.space_group_name_H-M   'P 1'
#
loop_
_entity.id
_entity.type
_entity.pdbx_description
1 polymer ?
#
loop_
_entity_poly.entity_id
_entity_poly.type
_entity_poly.pdbx_seq_one_letter_code
_entity_poly.pdbx_strand_id
1 'polypeptide(L)'
;MINSRIVITGIGLTAPNGNNLKEFRHNLLNGVSGVQEYETRYMGKVLAGVCDFDELKYQKKKERRRGTRVGSVSIYCSREAFFDANIDLESIDRSRVGVYLGTTEHGNVETENEVYNISKYDYDTKFWSHHHNPRTVSNNPAGEVTLNMKITGPHYTIGAACAAGNMGVIQGAQMLRLGEVDLALAGGVSESIHTFGIFASFKSEGALAEHKDPTKASRPFDKNRNGIVCSEGGCVYTLERLEDAEKRGAKIYGEIVGYASNSDAKDFILPDPGRQTQCMHLALDRAGLKPDDIDILNAHATATQMGDIQETKAIRDVFGNDSKTRVNNTKSFIGHTMGAAGTLELSGNLPSFEDNMVHPTINLDDLDPECAVNNLVANTPEKIPSVNYIMNNSFGMFGINSVLIVKRYDQ
;
A
#
# COMPACT_ATOMS: atom_id res chain seq x y z
N MET A 1 -21.67 17.17 7.04
CA MET A 1 -20.72 16.51 6.10
C MET A 1 -19.27 16.59 6.57
N ILE A 2 -18.74 17.72 7.04
CA ILE A 2 -17.33 17.80 7.54
C ILE A 2 -17.04 16.81 8.69
N ASN A 3 -18.05 16.47 9.50
CA ASN A 3 -17.94 15.53 10.61
C ASN A 3 -18.43 14.11 10.27
N SER A 4 -18.67 13.78 8.99
CA SER A 4 -19.10 12.43 8.62
C SER A 4 -18.07 11.40 8.96
N ARG A 5 -18.48 10.29 9.57
CA ARG A 5 -17.68 9.10 9.82
C ARG A 5 -17.48 8.37 8.50
N ILE A 6 -16.26 7.95 8.22
CA ILE A 6 -15.92 7.28 6.96
C ILE A 6 -15.53 5.84 7.26
N VAL A 7 -16.13 4.91 6.52
CA VAL A 7 -15.95 3.47 6.72
C VAL A 7 -15.44 2.79 5.45
N ILE A 8 -14.74 1.67 5.63
CA ILE A 8 -14.30 0.77 4.58
C ILE A 8 -15.37 -0.32 4.42
N THR A 9 -16.00 -0.36 3.25
CA THR A 9 -17.09 -1.32 2.97
C THR A 9 -16.70 -2.39 1.95
N GLY A 10 -15.60 -2.21 1.22
CA GLY A 10 -15.09 -3.21 0.29
C GLY A 10 -13.58 -3.15 0.16
N ILE A 11 -12.96 -4.28 -0.09
CA ILE A 11 -11.51 -4.45 -0.25
C ILE A 11 -11.23 -5.29 -1.49
N GLY A 12 -10.49 -4.71 -2.44
CA GLY A 12 -9.97 -5.43 -3.59
C GLY A 12 -8.46 -5.33 -3.63
N LEU A 13 -7.78 -6.45 -3.69
CA LEU A 13 -6.31 -6.47 -3.66
C LEU A 13 -5.70 -7.56 -4.55
N THR A 14 -4.46 -7.32 -4.97
CA THR A 14 -3.51 -8.33 -5.45
C THR A 14 -2.16 -8.04 -4.82
N ALA A 15 -1.56 -9.04 -4.22
CA ALA A 15 -0.27 -9.00 -3.54
C ALA A 15 0.57 -10.21 -3.97
N PRO A 16 1.89 -10.19 -3.79
CA PRO A 16 2.76 -11.30 -4.16
C PRO A 16 2.38 -12.66 -3.55
N ASN A 17 1.67 -12.68 -2.44
CA ASN A 17 1.22 -13.90 -1.77
C ASN A 17 -0.31 -14.03 -1.65
N GLY A 18 -1.09 -13.36 -2.50
CA GLY A 18 -2.55 -13.54 -2.52
C GLY A 18 -3.29 -12.50 -3.33
N ASN A 19 -4.38 -12.93 -4.00
CA ASN A 19 -5.17 -12.11 -4.92
C ASN A 19 -6.56 -11.70 -4.36
N ASN A 20 -6.78 -11.93 -3.08
CA ASN A 20 -7.95 -11.48 -2.33
C ASN A 20 -7.62 -11.46 -0.84
N LEU A 21 -8.46 -10.78 -0.05
CA LEU A 21 -8.21 -10.58 1.38
C LEU A 21 -8.10 -11.90 2.15
N LYS A 22 -8.93 -12.90 1.82
CA LYS A 22 -8.95 -14.20 2.52
C LYS A 22 -7.64 -14.98 2.29
N GLU A 23 -7.19 -15.07 1.05
CA GLU A 23 -5.94 -15.73 0.68
C GLU A 23 -4.74 -14.98 1.28
N PHE A 24 -4.72 -13.66 1.13
CA PHE A 24 -3.67 -12.81 1.70
C PHE A 24 -3.54 -12.99 3.21
N ARG A 25 -4.66 -12.89 3.95
CA ARG A 25 -4.68 -13.11 5.41
C ARG A 25 -4.22 -14.50 5.80
N HIS A 26 -4.69 -15.54 5.09
CA HIS A 26 -4.27 -16.91 5.33
C HIS A 26 -2.75 -17.06 5.22
N ASN A 27 -2.16 -16.51 4.17
CA ASN A 27 -0.73 -16.60 3.91
C ASN A 27 0.11 -15.79 4.92
N LEU A 28 -0.37 -14.63 5.38
CA LEU A 28 0.27 -13.87 6.46
C LEU A 28 0.29 -14.65 7.78
N LEU A 29 -0.80 -15.32 8.14
CA LEU A 29 -0.87 -16.10 9.38
C LEU A 29 -0.07 -17.42 9.32
N ASN A 30 0.21 -17.95 8.12
CA ASN A 30 0.95 -19.20 7.92
C ASN A 30 2.42 -19.00 7.49
N GLY A 31 2.94 -17.78 7.53
CA GLY A 31 4.35 -17.51 7.23
C GLY A 31 4.72 -17.64 5.75
N VAL A 32 3.75 -17.54 4.82
CA VAL A 32 3.97 -17.75 3.39
C VAL A 32 4.49 -16.45 2.74
N SER A 33 5.76 -16.45 2.34
CA SER A 33 6.38 -15.36 1.60
C SER A 33 5.97 -15.38 0.12
N GLY A 34 5.75 -14.20 -0.47
CA GLY A 34 5.54 -14.01 -1.91
C GLY A 34 6.79 -13.54 -2.66
N VAL A 35 7.94 -13.51 -2.00
CA VAL A 35 9.20 -13.11 -2.63
C VAL A 35 9.81 -14.27 -3.40
N GLN A 36 10.26 -13.99 -4.64
CA GLN A 36 10.81 -14.98 -5.55
C GLN A 36 11.96 -14.41 -6.39
N GLU A 37 12.67 -15.28 -7.12
CA GLU A 37 13.56 -14.84 -8.20
C GLU A 37 12.73 -14.27 -9.35
N TYR A 38 13.12 -13.10 -9.84
CA TYR A 38 12.49 -12.42 -10.96
C TYR A 38 13.53 -12.06 -12.02
N GLU A 39 13.28 -12.42 -13.27
CA GLU A 39 14.14 -12.13 -14.38
C GLU A 39 13.86 -10.76 -14.95
N THR A 40 14.81 -9.84 -14.88
CA THR A 40 14.70 -8.50 -15.47
C THR A 40 15.45 -8.43 -16.79
N ARG A 41 14.98 -7.59 -17.71
CA ARG A 41 15.59 -7.38 -19.03
C ARG A 41 17.06 -6.90 -18.95
N TYR A 42 17.37 -6.08 -17.95
CA TYR A 42 18.64 -5.33 -17.92
C TYR A 42 19.61 -5.80 -16.85
N MET A 43 19.15 -6.49 -15.83
CA MET A 43 19.95 -6.85 -14.66
C MET A 43 20.03 -8.37 -14.43
N GLY A 44 19.36 -9.17 -15.28
CA GLY A 44 19.21 -10.59 -15.04
C GLY A 44 18.33 -10.85 -13.82
N LYS A 45 18.66 -11.87 -13.02
CA LYS A 45 17.87 -12.25 -11.84
C LYS A 45 18.04 -11.28 -10.68
N VAL A 46 16.93 -10.88 -10.12
CA VAL A 46 16.79 -10.09 -8.88
C VAL A 46 15.76 -10.76 -7.97
N LEU A 47 15.67 -10.33 -6.71
CA LEU A 47 14.60 -10.76 -5.82
C LEU A 47 13.45 -9.76 -5.88
N ALA A 48 12.22 -10.26 -6.06
CA ALA A 48 11.04 -9.40 -6.17
C ALA A 48 9.77 -10.09 -5.67
N GLY A 49 8.80 -9.29 -5.25
CA GLY A 49 7.43 -9.74 -5.02
C GLY A 49 6.61 -9.54 -6.29
N VAL A 50 6.14 -10.64 -6.88
CA VAL A 50 5.42 -10.66 -8.16
C VAL A 50 3.98 -11.06 -7.95
N CYS A 51 3.03 -10.31 -8.50
CA CYS A 51 1.60 -10.65 -8.43
C CYS A 51 1.19 -11.54 -9.60
N ASP A 52 0.53 -12.65 -9.28
CA ASP A 52 -0.04 -13.58 -10.26
C ASP A 52 -1.57 -13.50 -10.22
N PHE A 53 -2.14 -12.49 -10.87
CA PHE A 53 -3.59 -12.29 -11.00
C PHE A 53 -4.02 -12.32 -12.46
N ASP A 54 -5.29 -12.66 -12.68
CA ASP A 54 -5.86 -12.64 -14.03
C ASP A 54 -6.14 -11.21 -14.50
N GLU A 55 -5.21 -10.65 -15.28
CA GLU A 55 -5.33 -9.32 -15.88
C GLU A 55 -6.56 -9.18 -16.80
N LEU A 56 -7.10 -10.27 -17.33
CA LEU A 56 -8.23 -10.25 -18.23
C LEU A 56 -9.58 -10.48 -17.54
N LYS A 57 -9.59 -10.70 -16.24
CA LYS A 57 -10.83 -10.92 -15.48
C LYS A 57 -11.86 -9.80 -15.68
N TYR A 58 -11.40 -8.55 -15.74
CA TYR A 58 -12.27 -7.36 -15.83
C TYR A 58 -12.00 -6.46 -17.03
N GLN A 59 -11.12 -6.86 -17.93
CA GLN A 59 -10.80 -6.10 -19.13
C GLN A 59 -10.60 -7.01 -20.35
N LYS A 60 -10.90 -6.50 -21.53
CA LYS A 60 -10.68 -7.23 -22.78
C LYS A 60 -9.21 -7.16 -23.19
N LYS A 61 -8.71 -8.15 -23.96
CA LYS A 61 -7.34 -8.15 -24.51
C LYS A 61 -6.97 -6.84 -25.23
N LYS A 62 -7.94 -6.19 -25.92
CA LYS A 62 -7.72 -4.91 -26.60
C LYS A 62 -7.50 -3.76 -25.62
N GLU A 63 -8.22 -3.75 -24.50
CA GLU A 63 -8.08 -2.76 -23.44
C GLU A 63 -6.73 -2.93 -22.75
N ARG A 64 -6.42 -4.16 -22.31
CA ARG A 64 -5.11 -4.50 -21.71
C ARG A 64 -3.93 -4.09 -22.61
N ARG A 65 -4.01 -4.31 -23.91
CA ARG A 65 -2.94 -3.93 -24.86
C ARG A 65 -2.77 -2.42 -25.00
N ARG A 66 -3.80 -1.62 -24.75
CA ARG A 66 -3.76 -0.14 -24.80
C ARG A 66 -3.38 0.49 -23.47
N GLY A 67 -3.67 -0.19 -22.37
CA GLY A 67 -3.40 0.23 -21.01
C GLY A 67 -1.99 -0.11 -20.54
N THR A 68 -1.82 -0.05 -19.22
CA THR A 68 -0.56 -0.31 -18.52
C THR A 68 -0.69 -1.50 -17.57
N ARG A 69 0.41 -2.02 -17.04
CA ARG A 69 0.39 -3.04 -15.98
C ARG A 69 -0.28 -2.49 -14.73
N VAL A 70 0.14 -1.29 -14.29
CA VAL A 70 -0.47 -0.64 -13.11
C VAL A 70 -1.95 -0.34 -13.33
N GLY A 71 -2.36 0.00 -14.56
CA GLY A 71 -3.78 0.15 -14.93
C GLY A 71 -4.56 -1.15 -14.76
N SER A 72 -3.97 -2.30 -15.15
CA SER A 72 -4.59 -3.62 -14.95
C SER A 72 -4.73 -3.97 -13.46
N VAL A 73 -3.70 -3.70 -12.64
CA VAL A 73 -3.75 -3.83 -11.17
C VAL A 73 -4.87 -2.95 -10.61
N SER A 74 -4.94 -1.68 -11.06
CA SER A 74 -5.93 -0.72 -10.61
C SER A 74 -7.36 -1.14 -10.92
N ILE A 75 -7.60 -1.62 -12.16
CA ILE A 75 -8.92 -2.12 -12.59
C ILE A 75 -9.30 -3.36 -11.77
N TYR A 76 -8.38 -4.32 -11.64
CA TYR A 76 -8.62 -5.53 -10.86
C TYR A 76 -9.03 -5.21 -9.44
N CYS A 77 -8.20 -4.45 -8.71
CA CYS A 77 -8.46 -4.10 -7.31
C CYS A 77 -9.73 -3.26 -7.14
N SER A 78 -10.00 -2.30 -8.04
CA SER A 78 -11.20 -1.47 -7.97
C SER A 78 -12.49 -2.26 -8.20
N ARG A 79 -12.47 -3.20 -9.15
CA ARG A 79 -13.60 -4.10 -9.43
C ARG A 79 -13.86 -5.05 -8.26
N GLU A 80 -12.81 -5.67 -7.72
CA GLU A 80 -12.91 -6.52 -6.54
C GLU A 80 -13.44 -5.76 -5.32
N ALA A 81 -12.99 -4.51 -5.10
CA ALA A 81 -13.48 -3.67 -4.01
C ALA A 81 -14.97 -3.34 -4.12
N PHE A 82 -15.46 -3.05 -5.33
CA PHE A 82 -16.89 -2.82 -5.57
C PHE A 82 -17.72 -4.09 -5.41
N PHE A 83 -17.18 -5.21 -5.92
CA PHE A 83 -17.82 -6.52 -5.78
C PHE A 83 -17.92 -6.92 -4.29
N ASP A 84 -16.83 -6.77 -3.54
CA ASP A 84 -16.80 -7.07 -2.10
C ASP A 84 -17.72 -6.14 -1.28
N ALA A 85 -17.86 -4.87 -1.70
CA ALA A 85 -18.83 -3.94 -1.11
C ALA A 85 -20.29 -4.27 -1.45
N ASN A 86 -20.55 -5.26 -2.31
CA ASN A 86 -21.88 -5.60 -2.82
C ASN A 86 -22.61 -4.40 -3.44
N ILE A 87 -21.88 -3.63 -4.27
CA ILE A 87 -22.44 -2.46 -4.98
C ILE A 87 -22.63 -2.79 -6.45
N ASP A 88 -23.84 -2.57 -6.96
CA ASP A 88 -24.14 -2.66 -8.37
C ASP A 88 -23.88 -1.29 -9.06
N LEU A 89 -22.91 -1.27 -9.97
CA LEU A 89 -22.57 -0.08 -10.76
C LEU A 89 -23.73 0.49 -11.60
N GLU A 90 -24.71 -0.34 -11.98
CA GLU A 90 -25.85 0.13 -12.75
C GLU A 90 -26.92 0.81 -11.87
N SER A 91 -26.85 0.62 -10.54
CA SER A 91 -27.81 1.17 -9.59
C SER A 91 -27.38 2.49 -8.94
N ILE A 92 -26.16 2.97 -9.21
CA ILE A 92 -25.59 4.17 -8.57
C ILE A 92 -25.35 5.30 -9.56
N ASP A 93 -25.34 6.53 -9.06
CA ASP A 93 -24.90 7.69 -9.86
C ASP A 93 -23.37 7.69 -9.99
N ARG A 94 -22.88 7.31 -11.16
CA ARG A 94 -21.45 7.22 -11.46
C ARG A 94 -20.73 8.57 -11.48
N SER A 95 -21.46 9.68 -11.53
CA SER A 95 -20.88 11.02 -11.38
C SER A 95 -20.56 11.37 -9.93
N ARG A 96 -21.11 10.59 -8.98
CA ARG A 96 -20.89 10.72 -7.54
C ARG A 96 -19.87 9.68 -7.01
N VAL A 97 -19.17 8.95 -7.90
CA VAL A 97 -18.11 8.02 -7.55
C VAL A 97 -16.76 8.65 -7.87
N GLY A 98 -15.87 8.76 -6.88
CA GLY A 98 -14.50 9.24 -7.07
C GLY A 98 -13.48 8.11 -7.10
N VAL A 99 -12.33 8.31 -7.78
CA VAL A 99 -11.20 7.36 -7.83
C VAL A 99 -9.91 8.07 -7.39
N TYR A 100 -9.30 7.61 -6.31
CA TYR A 100 -8.14 8.24 -5.65
C TYR A 100 -7.06 7.18 -5.43
N LEU A 101 -6.11 7.06 -6.37
CA LEU A 101 -5.08 6.03 -6.36
C LEU A 101 -3.70 6.62 -6.14
N GLY A 102 -3.02 6.16 -5.11
CA GLY A 102 -1.63 6.50 -4.84
C GLY A 102 -0.67 5.64 -5.67
N THR A 103 0.41 6.26 -6.16
CA THR A 103 1.50 5.56 -6.82
C THR A 103 2.83 6.23 -6.49
N THR A 104 3.93 5.46 -6.45
CA THR A 104 5.27 6.01 -6.23
C THR A 104 5.78 6.72 -7.48
N GLU A 105 5.73 6.03 -8.59
CA GLU A 105 6.09 6.53 -9.93
C GLU A 105 5.10 6.03 -10.96
N HIS A 106 5.05 6.68 -12.11
CA HIS A 106 4.22 6.26 -13.25
C HIS A 106 4.84 6.64 -14.57
N GLY A 107 4.64 5.79 -15.57
CA GLY A 107 5.12 5.98 -16.94
C GLY A 107 6.58 5.58 -17.18
N ASN A 108 7.33 5.22 -16.14
CA ASN A 108 8.72 4.77 -16.26
C ASN A 108 8.80 3.47 -17.06
N VAL A 109 7.97 2.48 -16.73
CA VAL A 109 7.90 1.18 -17.45
C VAL A 109 7.66 1.40 -18.95
N GLU A 110 6.68 2.22 -19.28
CA GLU A 110 6.30 2.49 -20.67
C GLU A 110 7.41 3.23 -21.42
N THR A 111 8.00 4.25 -20.78
CA THR A 111 9.05 5.06 -21.40
C THR A 111 10.35 4.26 -21.59
N GLU A 112 10.81 3.51 -20.59
CA GLU A 112 11.99 2.65 -20.70
C GLU A 112 11.83 1.60 -21.82
N ASN A 113 10.63 0.99 -21.91
CA ASN A 113 10.34 0.01 -22.95
C ASN A 113 10.32 0.64 -24.36
N GLU A 114 9.70 1.81 -24.54
CA GLU A 114 9.65 2.47 -25.84
C GLU A 114 11.04 2.97 -26.27
N VAL A 115 11.83 3.56 -25.37
CA VAL A 115 13.21 4.00 -25.64
C VAL A 115 14.08 2.81 -26.05
N TYR A 116 13.97 1.69 -25.32
CA TYR A 116 14.69 0.46 -25.68
C TYR A 116 14.26 -0.08 -27.06
N ASN A 117 12.98 -0.05 -27.37
CA ASN A 117 12.49 -0.57 -28.64
C ASN A 117 12.88 0.32 -29.82
N ILE A 118 12.73 1.64 -29.71
CA ILE A 118 13.02 2.57 -30.80
C ILE A 118 14.52 2.67 -31.10
N SER A 119 15.38 2.41 -30.13
CA SER A 119 16.84 2.36 -30.34
C SER A 119 17.26 1.34 -31.41
N LYS A 120 16.47 0.28 -31.63
CA LYS A 120 16.68 -0.74 -32.65
C LYS A 120 16.39 -0.24 -34.08
N TYR A 121 15.78 0.93 -34.19
CA TYR A 121 15.35 1.58 -35.44
C TYR A 121 15.95 2.97 -35.58
N ASP A 122 17.13 3.20 -35.03
CA ASP A 122 17.85 4.48 -35.09
C ASP A 122 17.00 5.68 -34.70
N TYR A 123 16.11 5.50 -33.73
CA TYR A 123 15.16 6.50 -33.21
C TYR A 123 14.19 7.07 -34.28
N ASP A 124 13.87 6.31 -35.33
CA ASP A 124 12.84 6.71 -36.31
C ASP A 124 11.44 6.71 -35.63
N THR A 125 10.88 7.90 -35.42
CA THR A 125 9.65 8.14 -34.69
C THR A 125 8.40 7.46 -35.28
N LYS A 126 8.46 6.97 -36.53
CA LYS A 126 7.37 6.16 -37.11
C LYS A 126 7.13 4.84 -36.39
N PHE A 127 8.14 4.35 -35.64
CA PHE A 127 8.05 3.14 -34.82
C PHE A 127 7.64 3.42 -33.37
N TRP A 128 7.47 4.69 -32.97
CA TRP A 128 7.01 5.05 -31.63
C TRP A 128 5.54 4.73 -31.44
N SER A 129 5.18 4.20 -30.27
CA SER A 129 3.78 3.89 -29.96
C SER A 129 2.93 5.15 -29.80
N HIS A 130 1.86 5.27 -30.58
CA HIS A 130 0.86 6.35 -30.41
C HIS A 130 0.06 6.21 -29.10
N HIS A 131 0.17 5.09 -28.40
CA HIS A 131 -0.40 4.88 -27.07
C HIS A 131 0.51 5.34 -25.92
N HIS A 132 1.75 5.77 -26.20
CA HIS A 132 2.69 6.16 -25.17
C HIS A 132 2.14 7.30 -24.30
N ASN A 133 1.74 8.41 -24.88
CA ASN A 133 1.25 9.57 -24.12
C ASN A 133 0.11 9.21 -23.14
N PRO A 134 -1.01 8.58 -23.56
CA PRO A 134 -2.06 8.21 -22.62
C PRO A 134 -1.63 7.18 -21.55
N ARG A 135 -0.54 6.43 -21.78
CA ARG A 135 0.00 5.50 -20.78
C ARG A 135 0.89 6.17 -19.75
N THR A 136 1.50 7.31 -20.09
CA THR A 136 2.50 7.98 -19.24
C THR A 136 2.01 9.22 -18.54
N VAL A 137 0.80 9.73 -18.87
CA VAL A 137 0.22 10.86 -18.14
C VAL A 137 -0.07 10.48 -16.70
N SER A 138 0.21 11.40 -15.76
CA SER A 138 0.21 11.12 -14.32
C SER A 138 -1.12 10.62 -13.76
N ASN A 139 -2.24 10.91 -14.41
CA ASN A 139 -3.57 10.44 -13.99
C ASN A 139 -3.96 9.07 -14.59
N ASN A 140 -3.07 8.39 -15.32
CA ASN A 140 -3.39 7.15 -16.04
C ASN A 140 -3.93 6.04 -15.12
N PRO A 141 -3.32 5.64 -14.00
CA PRO A 141 -3.85 4.54 -13.19
C PRO A 141 -5.31 4.75 -12.79
N ALA A 142 -5.67 5.93 -12.27
CA ALA A 142 -7.05 6.26 -11.93
C ALA A 142 -7.94 6.41 -13.20
N GLY A 143 -7.39 6.96 -14.27
CA GLY A 143 -8.08 7.13 -15.56
C GLY A 143 -8.46 5.79 -16.22
N GLU A 144 -7.62 4.76 -16.15
CA GLU A 144 -7.97 3.43 -16.67
C GLU A 144 -9.14 2.80 -15.88
N VAL A 145 -9.22 3.01 -14.58
CA VAL A 145 -10.36 2.58 -13.75
C VAL A 145 -11.64 3.28 -14.20
N THR A 146 -11.61 4.62 -14.36
CA THR A 146 -12.82 5.37 -14.77
C THR A 146 -13.31 4.95 -16.14
N LEU A 147 -12.41 4.71 -17.11
CA LEU A 147 -12.77 4.19 -18.41
C LEU A 147 -13.40 2.79 -18.36
N ASN A 148 -12.81 1.87 -17.57
CA ASN A 148 -13.29 0.51 -17.45
C ASN A 148 -14.64 0.41 -16.73
N MET A 149 -14.80 1.16 -15.63
CA MET A 149 -16.01 1.15 -14.81
C MET A 149 -17.05 2.20 -15.25
N LYS A 150 -16.73 3.02 -16.26
CA LYS A 150 -17.57 4.13 -16.74
C LYS A 150 -17.94 5.12 -15.62
N ILE A 151 -17.02 5.36 -14.71
CA ILE A 151 -17.13 6.36 -13.65
C ILE A 151 -16.93 7.74 -14.27
N THR A 152 -17.82 8.68 -13.98
CA THR A 152 -17.79 10.06 -14.51
C THR A 152 -17.52 11.10 -13.43
N GLY A 153 -17.33 10.69 -12.19
CA GLY A 153 -16.89 11.55 -11.09
C GLY A 153 -15.38 11.84 -11.14
N PRO A 154 -14.87 12.61 -10.16
CA PRO A 154 -13.47 13.03 -10.13
C PRO A 154 -12.52 11.85 -9.96
N HIS A 155 -11.35 11.93 -10.61
CA HIS A 155 -10.30 10.94 -10.44
C HIS A 155 -8.93 11.59 -10.34
N TYR A 156 -8.12 11.12 -9.41
CA TYR A 156 -6.74 11.59 -9.20
C TYR A 156 -5.80 10.41 -9.00
N THR A 157 -4.63 10.49 -9.60
CA THR A 157 -3.47 9.70 -9.21
C THR A 157 -2.58 10.56 -8.34
N ILE A 158 -2.17 10.05 -7.18
CA ILE A 158 -1.51 10.80 -6.12
C ILE A 158 -0.08 10.32 -5.98
N GLY A 159 0.88 11.19 -6.30
CA GLY A 159 2.30 10.95 -6.06
C GLY A 159 2.68 11.29 -4.63
N ALA A 160 3.10 10.29 -3.84
CA ALA A 160 3.60 10.48 -2.48
C ALA A 160 4.60 9.37 -2.08
N ALA A 161 5.44 8.97 -3.02
CA ALA A 161 6.40 7.89 -2.83
C ALA A 161 5.75 6.67 -2.15
N CYS A 162 6.41 6.07 -1.16
CA CYS A 162 5.88 4.88 -0.46
C CYS A 162 4.65 5.18 0.42
N ALA A 163 4.38 6.44 0.75
CA ALA A 163 3.19 6.88 1.49
C ALA A 163 1.92 7.01 0.60
N ALA A 164 2.07 6.81 -0.72
CA ALA A 164 1.03 7.15 -1.69
C ALA A 164 -0.30 6.41 -1.48
N GLY A 165 -0.27 5.13 -1.09
CA GLY A 165 -1.47 4.36 -0.80
C GLY A 165 -2.30 4.95 0.34
N ASN A 166 -1.67 5.27 1.47
CA ASN A 166 -2.32 5.97 2.57
C ASN A 166 -2.88 7.33 2.13
N MET A 167 -2.12 8.08 1.31
CA MET A 167 -2.58 9.37 0.79
C MET A 167 -3.80 9.24 -0.13
N GLY A 168 -3.89 8.15 -0.92
CA GLY A 168 -5.09 7.83 -1.70
C GLY A 168 -6.32 7.64 -0.81
N VAL A 169 -6.16 6.88 0.28
CA VAL A 169 -7.25 6.66 1.27
C VAL A 169 -7.64 7.97 1.96
N ILE A 170 -6.65 8.78 2.38
CA ILE A 170 -6.90 10.09 3.01
C ILE A 170 -7.68 11.00 2.05
N GLN A 171 -7.26 11.09 0.79
CA GLN A 171 -7.95 11.91 -0.21
C GLN A 171 -9.40 11.45 -0.43
N GLY A 172 -9.62 10.13 -0.57
CA GLY A 172 -10.98 9.58 -0.71
C GLY A 172 -11.87 9.94 0.48
N ALA A 173 -11.35 9.77 1.70
CA ALA A 173 -12.07 10.12 2.93
C ALA A 173 -12.39 11.62 3.01
N GLN A 174 -11.46 12.48 2.59
CA GLN A 174 -11.68 13.94 2.56
C GLN A 174 -12.77 14.33 1.54
N MET A 175 -12.77 13.74 0.35
CA MET A 175 -13.76 14.05 -0.68
C MET A 175 -15.18 13.60 -0.29
N LEU A 176 -15.31 12.48 0.42
CA LEU A 176 -16.57 12.06 1.03
C LEU A 176 -17.05 13.04 2.10
N ARG A 177 -16.14 13.51 2.99
CA ARG A 177 -16.47 14.50 4.03
C ARG A 177 -16.88 15.86 3.46
N LEU A 178 -16.27 16.26 2.35
CA LEU A 178 -16.63 17.49 1.63
C LEU A 178 -17.96 17.36 0.87
N GLY A 179 -18.46 16.14 0.67
CA GLY A 179 -19.70 15.88 -0.08
C GLY A 179 -19.51 15.99 -1.60
N GLU A 180 -18.27 15.98 -2.09
CA GLU A 180 -17.94 15.99 -3.52
C GLU A 180 -18.32 14.67 -4.20
N VAL A 181 -18.22 13.56 -3.46
CA VAL A 181 -18.59 12.22 -3.90
C VAL A 181 -19.41 11.52 -2.82
N ASP A 182 -20.12 10.45 -3.20
CA ASP A 182 -20.90 9.60 -2.29
C ASP A 182 -20.22 8.22 -2.10
N LEU A 183 -19.37 7.83 -3.06
CA LEU A 183 -18.53 6.66 -2.99
C LEU A 183 -17.11 7.03 -3.42
N ALA A 184 -16.10 6.47 -2.79
CA ALA A 184 -14.72 6.64 -3.20
C ALA A 184 -14.02 5.28 -3.34
N LEU A 185 -13.45 5.03 -4.52
CA LEU A 185 -12.42 4.02 -4.71
C LEU A 185 -11.07 4.65 -4.35
N ALA A 186 -10.47 4.20 -3.26
CA ALA A 186 -9.30 4.85 -2.68
C ALA A 186 -8.25 3.82 -2.24
N GLY A 187 -7.00 4.04 -2.61
CA GLY A 187 -5.95 3.08 -2.28
C GLY A 187 -4.63 3.36 -2.95
N GLY A 188 -3.84 2.31 -3.17
CA GLY A 188 -2.53 2.41 -3.78
C GLY A 188 -2.22 1.24 -4.71
N VAL A 189 -1.41 1.53 -5.73
CA VAL A 189 -1.02 0.58 -6.78
C VAL A 189 0.44 0.75 -7.16
N SER A 190 1.06 -0.32 -7.67
CA SER A 190 2.46 -0.29 -8.10
C SER A 190 2.75 -1.34 -9.17
N GLU A 191 3.60 -0.97 -10.12
CA GLU A 191 4.23 -1.84 -11.13
C GLU A 191 5.76 -1.76 -11.09
N SER A 192 6.34 -1.30 -9.99
CA SER A 192 7.75 -0.89 -9.86
C SER A 192 8.76 -1.97 -10.24
N ILE A 193 8.42 -3.25 -10.14
CA ILE A 193 9.31 -4.36 -10.55
C ILE A 193 9.55 -4.44 -12.06
N HIS A 194 8.79 -3.72 -12.86
CA HIS A 194 8.93 -3.71 -14.32
C HIS A 194 9.82 -2.56 -14.83
N THR A 195 10.36 -1.71 -13.92
CA THR A 195 11.29 -0.63 -14.26
C THR A 195 12.73 -1.03 -14.04
N PHE A 196 13.63 -0.60 -14.91
CA PHE A 196 15.07 -0.70 -14.69
C PHE A 196 15.56 0.28 -13.63
N GLY A 197 15.07 1.54 -13.70
CA GLY A 197 15.54 2.64 -12.87
C GLY A 197 15.42 2.37 -11.38
N ILE A 198 14.32 1.79 -10.93
CA ILE A 198 14.09 1.47 -9.50
C ILE A 198 15.12 0.46 -9.00
N PHE A 199 15.29 -0.67 -9.70
CA PHE A 199 16.26 -1.69 -9.30
C PHE A 199 17.71 -1.19 -9.36
N ALA A 200 18.05 -0.46 -10.43
CA ALA A 200 19.39 0.07 -10.62
C ALA A 200 19.75 1.10 -9.54
N SER A 201 18.79 1.97 -9.16
CA SER A 201 18.99 2.96 -8.11
C SER A 201 19.23 2.29 -6.76
N PHE A 202 18.34 1.42 -6.29
CA PHE A 202 18.53 0.72 -5.02
C PHE A 202 19.81 -0.14 -5.01
N LYS A 203 20.18 -0.74 -6.14
CA LYS A 203 21.43 -1.48 -6.23
C LYS A 203 22.65 -0.58 -6.11
N SER A 204 22.64 0.59 -6.77
CA SER A 204 23.75 1.55 -6.71
C SER A 204 23.93 2.18 -5.33
N GLU A 205 22.85 2.29 -4.58
CA GLU A 205 22.82 2.78 -3.19
C GLU A 205 23.19 1.69 -2.17
N GLY A 206 23.36 0.42 -2.61
CA GLY A 206 23.57 -0.72 -1.72
C GLY A 206 22.34 -1.06 -0.86
N ALA A 207 21.16 -0.66 -1.33
CA ALA A 207 19.88 -0.80 -0.62
C ALA A 207 18.95 -1.86 -1.26
N LEU A 208 19.38 -2.59 -2.28
CA LEU A 208 18.65 -3.70 -2.88
C LEU A 208 18.99 -5.01 -2.16
N ALA A 209 17.98 -5.69 -1.63
CA ALA A 209 18.17 -6.92 -0.87
C ALA A 209 18.74 -8.07 -1.70
N GLU A 210 19.67 -8.82 -1.12
CA GLU A 210 20.23 -10.03 -1.67
C GLU A 210 20.16 -11.16 -0.62
N HIS A 211 19.71 -12.35 -1.04
CA HIS A 211 19.68 -13.55 -0.22
C HIS A 211 19.65 -14.81 -1.09
N LYS A 212 20.24 -15.94 -0.61
CA LYS A 212 20.24 -17.20 -1.36
C LYS A 212 18.86 -17.85 -1.42
N ASP A 213 18.07 -17.68 -0.38
CA ASP A 213 16.68 -18.11 -0.32
C ASP A 213 15.81 -16.86 -0.50
N PRO A 214 15.10 -16.70 -1.61
CA PRO A 214 14.26 -15.53 -1.88
C PRO A 214 13.27 -15.24 -0.75
N THR A 215 12.69 -16.27 -0.15
CA THR A 215 11.66 -16.13 0.89
C THR A 215 12.18 -15.50 2.18
N LYS A 216 13.51 -15.44 2.35
CA LYS A 216 14.20 -14.87 3.51
C LYS A 216 14.83 -13.50 3.25
N ALA A 217 14.65 -12.94 2.06
CA ALA A 217 15.31 -11.70 1.66
C ALA A 217 14.74 -10.45 2.35
N SER A 218 13.41 -10.35 2.47
CA SER A 218 12.76 -9.24 3.17
C SER A 218 12.73 -9.54 4.67
N ARG A 219 13.57 -8.83 5.44
CA ARG A 219 13.81 -9.11 6.86
C ARG A 219 13.88 -7.84 7.73
N PRO A 220 12.76 -7.11 7.84
CA PRO A 220 12.70 -5.89 8.66
C PRO A 220 13.11 -6.16 10.10
N PHE A 221 13.83 -5.20 10.70
CA PHE A 221 14.35 -5.22 12.07
C PHE A 221 15.45 -6.25 12.35
N ASP A 222 15.72 -7.18 11.43
CA ASP A 222 16.79 -8.17 11.61
C ASP A 222 18.16 -7.51 11.45
N LYS A 223 19.12 -7.95 12.24
CA LYS A 223 20.51 -7.46 12.23
C LYS A 223 21.20 -7.66 10.88
N ASN A 224 20.82 -8.71 10.15
CA ASN A 224 21.38 -9.06 8.86
C ASN A 224 20.55 -8.53 7.67
N ARG A 225 19.63 -7.56 7.91
CA ARG A 225 18.90 -6.89 6.85
C ARG A 225 19.87 -6.12 5.95
N ASN A 226 19.66 -6.17 4.66
CA ASN A 226 20.59 -5.58 3.70
C ASN A 226 19.90 -4.82 2.57
N GLY A 227 18.63 -4.47 2.73
CA GLY A 227 17.92 -3.63 1.76
C GLY A 227 16.51 -4.06 1.45
N ILE A 228 15.95 -3.40 0.46
CA ILE A 228 14.57 -3.52 0.01
C ILE A 228 14.45 -4.69 -0.99
N VAL A 229 13.43 -5.51 -0.83
CA VAL A 229 12.91 -6.36 -1.91
C VAL A 229 11.85 -5.56 -2.65
N CYS A 230 12.10 -5.15 -3.89
CA CYS A 230 11.10 -4.45 -4.70
C CYS A 230 9.93 -5.38 -5.03
N SER A 231 8.70 -4.85 -4.99
CA SER A 231 7.49 -5.64 -5.24
C SER A 231 6.45 -4.82 -5.99
N GLU A 232 5.58 -5.52 -6.73
CA GLU A 232 4.37 -4.93 -7.30
C GLU A 232 3.14 -5.29 -6.48
N GLY A 233 2.02 -4.65 -6.74
CA GLY A 233 0.75 -4.97 -6.12
C GLY A 233 -0.23 -3.82 -6.15
N GLY A 234 -1.39 -4.07 -5.55
CA GLY A 234 -2.40 -3.05 -5.40
C GLY A 234 -3.42 -3.42 -4.33
N CYS A 235 -3.94 -2.40 -3.68
CA CYS A 235 -5.10 -2.54 -2.83
C CYS A 235 -5.95 -1.26 -2.93
N VAL A 236 -7.22 -1.45 -3.22
CA VAL A 236 -8.22 -0.39 -3.32
C VAL A 236 -9.36 -0.70 -2.37
N TYR A 237 -9.79 0.32 -1.63
CA TYR A 237 -10.96 0.27 -0.76
C TYR A 237 -12.14 0.96 -1.42
N THR A 238 -13.33 0.43 -1.19
CA THR A 238 -14.57 1.19 -1.30
C THR A 238 -14.81 1.90 0.01
N LEU A 239 -14.83 3.23 -0.02
CA LEU A 239 -15.10 4.08 1.13
C LEU A 239 -16.48 4.72 0.99
N GLU A 240 -17.18 4.78 2.12
CA GLU A 240 -18.52 5.39 2.23
C GLU A 240 -18.63 6.21 3.51
N ARG A 241 -19.58 7.15 3.56
CA ARG A 241 -20.03 7.68 4.84
C ARG A 241 -20.74 6.57 5.61
N LEU A 242 -20.55 6.51 6.93
CA LEU A 242 -21.15 5.48 7.76
C LEU A 242 -22.68 5.43 7.60
N GLU A 243 -23.34 6.59 7.60
CA GLU A 243 -24.79 6.70 7.44
C GLU A 243 -25.32 6.08 6.13
N ASP A 244 -24.55 6.21 5.03
CA ASP A 244 -24.90 5.62 3.73
C ASP A 244 -24.67 4.11 3.74
N ALA A 245 -23.56 3.66 4.35
CA ALA A 245 -23.23 2.25 4.50
C ALA A 245 -24.26 1.49 5.36
N GLU A 246 -24.63 2.05 6.50
CA GLU A 246 -25.66 1.48 7.40
C GLU A 246 -27.02 1.41 6.71
N LYS A 247 -27.42 2.48 6.01
CA LYS A 247 -28.71 2.55 5.29
C LYS A 247 -28.87 1.43 4.27
N ARG A 248 -27.80 1.00 3.62
CA ARG A 248 -27.83 -0.11 2.65
C ARG A 248 -27.47 -1.47 3.24
N GLY A 249 -27.17 -1.56 4.55
CA GLY A 249 -26.79 -2.79 5.22
C GLY A 249 -25.42 -3.33 4.77
N ALA A 250 -24.46 -2.43 4.53
CA ALA A 250 -23.12 -2.81 4.09
C ALA A 250 -22.36 -3.60 5.14
N LYS A 251 -21.50 -4.53 4.71
CA LYS A 251 -20.41 -5.01 5.55
C LYS A 251 -19.43 -3.85 5.79
N ILE A 252 -18.98 -3.68 7.03
CA ILE A 252 -18.01 -2.65 7.41
C ILE A 252 -16.77 -3.33 7.98
N TYR A 253 -15.62 -3.12 7.34
CA TYR A 253 -14.33 -3.64 7.76
C TYR A 253 -13.68 -2.83 8.88
N GLY A 254 -14.01 -1.55 8.95
CA GLY A 254 -13.53 -0.63 9.97
C GLY A 254 -13.81 0.82 9.61
N GLU A 255 -13.64 1.69 10.59
CA GLU A 255 -13.86 3.14 10.48
C GLU A 255 -12.54 3.89 10.50
N ILE A 256 -12.31 4.80 9.55
CA ILE A 256 -11.13 5.67 9.51
C ILE A 256 -11.35 6.81 10.51
N VAL A 257 -10.77 6.67 11.71
CA VAL A 257 -10.97 7.62 12.81
C VAL A 257 -9.88 8.68 12.90
N GLY A 258 -8.67 8.35 12.43
CA GLY A 258 -7.54 9.29 12.46
C GLY A 258 -6.65 9.15 11.23
N TYR A 259 -6.08 10.25 10.80
CA TYR A 259 -5.04 10.25 9.80
C TYR A 259 -4.19 11.52 9.89
N ALA A 260 -2.93 11.41 9.48
CA ALA A 260 -2.04 12.55 9.37
C ALA A 260 -1.07 12.38 8.21
N SER A 261 -0.56 13.51 7.74
CA SER A 261 0.59 13.57 6.85
C SER A 261 1.40 14.82 7.18
N ASN A 262 2.72 14.71 7.11
CA ASN A 262 3.65 15.82 7.23
C ASN A 262 4.91 15.55 6.38
N SER A 263 5.88 16.48 6.43
CA SER A 263 7.15 16.34 5.71
C SER A 263 8.32 16.54 6.67
N ASP A 264 9.42 15.81 6.43
CA ASP A 264 10.68 15.94 7.17
C ASP A 264 11.42 17.23 6.84
N ALA A 265 11.41 17.62 5.57
CA ALA A 265 12.11 18.81 5.04
C ALA A 265 13.62 18.83 5.35
N LYS A 266 14.28 17.66 5.35
CA LYS A 266 15.70 17.53 5.72
C LYS A 266 16.55 16.84 4.66
N ASP A 267 16.13 15.67 4.16
CA ASP A 267 16.94 14.82 3.28
C ASP A 267 16.08 14.17 2.22
N PHE A 268 16.68 13.75 1.09
CA PHE A 268 15.98 13.04 0.03
C PHE A 268 15.59 11.61 0.41
N ILE A 269 16.41 10.93 1.24
CA ILE A 269 16.34 9.50 1.51
C ILE A 269 16.24 9.23 3.01
N LEU A 270 17.09 9.86 3.84
CA LEU A 270 17.19 9.58 5.26
C LEU A 270 15.98 10.15 6.03
N PRO A 271 15.14 9.30 6.67
CA PRO A 271 13.97 9.77 7.39
C PRO A 271 14.32 10.47 8.70
N ASP A 272 13.46 11.41 9.12
CA ASP A 272 13.56 12.10 10.40
C ASP A 272 12.61 11.47 11.43
N PRO A 273 13.15 10.81 12.48
CA PRO A 273 12.31 10.16 13.49
C PRO A 273 11.42 11.13 14.25
N GLY A 274 11.87 12.37 14.49
CA GLY A 274 11.07 13.40 15.16
C GLY A 274 9.84 13.81 14.37
N ARG A 275 9.94 13.85 13.03
CA ARG A 275 8.79 14.16 12.17
C ARG A 275 7.85 12.97 12.03
N GLN A 276 8.39 11.75 11.99
CA GLN A 276 7.57 10.52 12.06
C GLN A 276 6.80 10.45 13.38
N THR A 277 7.46 10.72 14.53
CA THR A 277 6.84 10.85 15.86
C THR A 277 5.69 11.87 15.83
N GLN A 278 5.94 13.06 15.27
CA GLN A 278 4.92 14.10 15.16
C GLN A 278 3.75 13.66 14.29
N CYS A 279 3.99 12.93 13.19
CA CYS A 279 2.92 12.43 12.31
C CYS A 279 2.00 11.45 13.05
N MET A 280 2.58 10.53 13.83
CA MET A 280 1.83 9.59 14.65
C MET A 280 0.98 10.31 15.71
N HIS A 281 1.56 11.30 16.43
CA HIS A 281 0.80 12.10 17.39
C HIS A 281 -0.33 12.89 16.74
N LEU A 282 -0.11 13.51 15.58
CA LEU A 282 -1.18 14.22 14.85
C LEU A 282 -2.34 13.29 14.45
N ALA A 283 -2.05 12.03 14.10
CA ALA A 283 -3.09 11.05 13.80
C ALA A 283 -3.87 10.66 15.05
N LEU A 284 -3.18 10.44 16.17
CA LEU A 284 -3.79 10.14 17.48
C LEU A 284 -4.69 11.29 17.95
N ASP A 285 -4.19 12.52 17.92
CA ASP A 285 -4.91 13.72 18.32
C ASP A 285 -6.21 13.89 17.51
N ARG A 286 -6.14 13.69 16.20
CA ARG A 286 -7.32 13.77 15.31
C ARG A 286 -8.34 12.67 15.57
N ALA A 287 -7.88 11.51 16.05
CA ALA A 287 -8.75 10.40 16.47
C ALA A 287 -9.26 10.57 17.91
N GLY A 288 -8.72 11.50 18.69
CA GLY A 288 -9.02 11.65 20.11
C GLY A 288 -8.49 10.49 20.95
N LEU A 289 -7.38 9.86 20.52
CA LEU A 289 -6.79 8.66 21.09
C LEU A 289 -5.44 8.96 21.77
N LYS A 290 -5.07 8.07 22.69
CA LYS A 290 -3.73 8.00 23.28
C LYS A 290 -2.94 6.84 22.68
N PRO A 291 -1.60 6.82 22.77
CA PRO A 291 -0.81 5.68 22.30
C PRO A 291 -1.29 4.33 22.83
N ASP A 292 -1.66 4.26 24.12
CA ASP A 292 -2.12 3.02 24.78
C ASP A 292 -3.48 2.49 24.26
N ASP A 293 -4.22 3.27 23.47
CA ASP A 293 -5.46 2.83 22.85
C ASP A 293 -5.20 2.00 21.57
N ILE A 294 -3.97 2.06 21.02
CA ILE A 294 -3.62 1.34 19.79
C ILE A 294 -3.25 -0.10 20.13
N ASP A 295 -3.97 -1.06 19.54
CA ASP A 295 -3.70 -2.49 19.76
C ASP A 295 -2.63 -3.04 18.80
N ILE A 296 -2.66 -2.59 17.53
CA ILE A 296 -1.70 -3.01 16.50
C ILE A 296 -1.11 -1.76 15.81
N LEU A 297 0.21 -1.72 15.70
CA LEU A 297 0.94 -0.81 14.84
C LEU A 297 1.63 -1.61 13.74
N ASN A 298 1.23 -1.40 12.49
CA ASN A 298 1.97 -1.89 11.36
C ASN A 298 3.07 -0.89 11.00
N ALA A 299 4.32 -1.31 11.17
CA ALA A 299 5.47 -0.47 10.89
C ALA A 299 5.77 -0.42 9.38
N HIS A 300 6.24 0.72 8.91
CA HIS A 300 6.70 0.89 7.53
C HIS A 300 7.92 0.02 7.24
N ALA A 301 8.90 -0.02 8.13
CA ALA A 301 10.16 -0.75 8.11
C ALA A 301 10.44 -1.55 6.82
N THR A 302 11.39 -1.05 6.01
CA THR A 302 11.66 -1.56 4.66
C THR A 302 12.81 -2.55 4.58
N ALA A 303 13.34 -3.00 5.72
CA ALA A 303 14.56 -3.79 5.86
C ALA A 303 15.84 -3.04 5.42
N THR A 304 15.81 -1.71 5.39
CA THR A 304 17.01 -0.89 5.22
C THR A 304 17.68 -0.63 6.56
N GLN A 305 19.03 -0.48 6.56
CA GLN A 305 19.78 -0.30 7.79
C GLN A 305 19.27 0.90 8.60
N MET A 306 19.25 2.09 7.98
CA MET A 306 18.90 3.31 8.68
C MET A 306 17.38 3.54 8.78
N GLY A 307 16.60 3.12 7.78
CA GLY A 307 15.14 3.31 7.77
C GLY A 307 14.48 2.66 8.99
N ASP A 308 14.79 1.39 9.23
CA ASP A 308 14.22 0.63 10.34
C ASP A 308 14.63 1.20 11.71
N ILE A 309 15.90 1.64 11.85
CA ILE A 309 16.39 2.29 13.09
C ILE A 309 15.63 3.60 13.36
N GLN A 310 15.47 4.47 12.36
CA GLN A 310 14.82 5.75 12.55
C GLN A 310 13.32 5.59 12.90
N GLU A 311 12.61 4.70 12.21
CA GLU A 311 11.22 4.41 12.56
C GLU A 311 11.09 3.80 13.95
N THR A 312 11.99 2.89 14.34
CA THR A 312 12.01 2.31 15.69
C THR A 312 12.18 3.38 16.78
N LYS A 313 13.04 4.39 16.55
CA LYS A 313 13.16 5.55 17.46
C LYS A 313 11.82 6.29 17.58
N ALA A 314 11.18 6.58 16.44
CA ALA A 314 9.88 7.25 16.44
C ALA A 314 8.80 6.45 17.16
N ILE A 315 8.74 5.13 16.96
CA ILE A 315 7.81 4.23 17.66
C ILE A 315 8.06 4.26 19.18
N ARG A 316 9.32 4.18 19.61
CA ARG A 316 9.67 4.26 21.04
C ARG A 316 9.31 5.61 21.65
N ASP A 317 9.51 6.70 20.91
CA ASP A 317 9.17 8.05 21.37
C ASP A 317 7.65 8.23 21.57
N VAL A 318 6.81 7.60 20.74
CA VAL A 318 5.35 7.66 20.86
C VAL A 318 4.81 6.72 21.92
N PHE A 319 5.24 5.45 21.89
CA PHE A 319 4.62 4.38 22.66
C PHE A 319 5.36 4.05 23.98
N GLY A 320 6.60 4.51 24.14
CA GLY A 320 7.42 4.19 25.30
C GLY A 320 7.87 2.73 25.33
N ASN A 321 8.47 2.35 26.47
CA ASN A 321 9.04 1.01 26.66
C ASN A 321 8.04 0.00 27.27
N ASP A 322 6.90 0.46 27.79
CA ASP A 322 5.92 -0.39 28.51
C ASP A 322 4.60 -0.53 27.75
N SER A 323 4.56 -0.16 26.45
CA SER A 323 3.38 -0.19 25.61
C SER A 323 2.81 -1.60 25.46
N LYS A 324 1.47 -1.69 25.37
CA LYS A 324 0.75 -2.92 25.05
C LYS A 324 0.60 -3.15 23.54
N THR A 325 0.86 -2.13 22.74
CA THR A 325 0.71 -2.14 21.27
C THR A 325 1.57 -3.24 20.66
N ARG A 326 0.96 -4.12 19.85
CA ARG A 326 1.70 -5.11 19.07
C ARG A 326 2.23 -4.44 17.82
N VAL A 327 3.53 -4.59 17.60
CA VAL A 327 4.19 -4.08 16.40
C VAL A 327 4.39 -5.23 15.42
N ASN A 328 4.00 -5.05 14.17
CA ASN A 328 4.25 -6.02 13.11
C ASN A 328 4.69 -5.34 11.82
N ASN A 329 5.08 -6.16 10.83
CA ASN A 329 5.47 -5.67 9.51
C ASN A 329 5.05 -6.65 8.42
N THR A 330 4.25 -6.17 7.47
CA THR A 330 3.74 -6.97 6.36
C THR A 330 4.78 -7.14 5.24
N LYS A 331 5.71 -6.16 5.09
CA LYS A 331 6.76 -6.23 4.04
C LYS A 331 7.67 -7.43 4.17
N SER A 332 7.80 -8.01 5.36
CA SER A 332 8.56 -9.25 5.54
C SER A 332 8.05 -10.40 4.68
N PHE A 333 6.76 -10.40 4.32
CA PHE A 333 6.11 -11.42 3.48
C PHE A 333 6.10 -11.08 1.99
N ILE A 334 5.84 -9.82 1.66
CA ILE A 334 5.53 -9.41 0.29
C ILE A 334 6.60 -8.51 -0.33
N GLY A 335 7.66 -8.17 0.42
CA GLY A 335 8.57 -7.12 0.02
C GLY A 335 7.92 -5.74 0.07
N HIS A 336 8.57 -4.76 -0.53
CA HIS A 336 8.09 -3.38 -0.56
C HIS A 336 7.33 -3.09 -1.85
N THR A 337 6.01 -3.01 -1.76
CA THR A 337 5.10 -2.77 -2.89
C THR A 337 4.93 -1.27 -3.22
N MET A 338 5.92 -0.44 -2.84
CA MET A 338 6.00 0.99 -3.15
C MET A 338 4.68 1.74 -2.90
N GLY A 339 4.05 2.30 -3.93
CA GLY A 339 2.79 3.05 -3.80
C GLY A 339 1.61 2.25 -3.25
N ALA A 340 1.62 0.92 -3.39
CA ALA A 340 0.60 0.04 -2.83
C ALA A 340 0.84 -0.35 -1.36
N ALA A 341 2.03 -0.05 -0.81
CA ALA A 341 2.49 -0.57 0.47
C ALA A 341 1.50 -0.32 1.61
N GLY A 342 1.18 0.93 1.90
CA GLY A 342 0.33 1.27 3.04
C GLY A 342 -1.04 0.60 3.01
N THR A 343 -1.66 0.46 1.85
CA THR A 343 -3.00 -0.15 1.74
C THR A 343 -2.98 -1.67 1.80
N LEU A 344 -1.98 -2.33 1.22
CA LEU A 344 -1.80 -3.78 1.41
C LEU A 344 -1.50 -4.13 2.87
N GLU A 345 -0.65 -3.34 3.50
CA GLU A 345 -0.27 -3.52 4.91
C GLU A 345 -1.45 -3.33 5.86
N LEU A 346 -2.25 -2.29 5.65
CA LEU A 346 -3.49 -2.09 6.40
C LEU A 346 -4.45 -3.28 6.18
N SER A 347 -4.64 -3.74 4.93
CA SER A 347 -5.50 -4.88 4.61
C SER A 347 -5.07 -6.17 5.30
N GLY A 348 -3.76 -6.39 5.47
CA GLY A 348 -3.24 -7.53 6.22
C GLY A 348 -3.62 -7.54 7.69
N ASN A 349 -3.91 -6.36 8.25
CA ASN A 349 -4.25 -6.18 9.66
C ASN A 349 -5.75 -6.03 9.93
N LEU A 350 -6.57 -5.54 8.98
CA LEU A 350 -8.02 -5.34 9.19
C LEU A 350 -8.77 -6.59 9.68
N PRO A 351 -8.47 -7.83 9.21
CA PRO A 351 -9.15 -9.02 9.72
C PRO A 351 -8.88 -9.32 11.20
N SER A 352 -7.87 -8.68 11.80
CA SER A 352 -7.60 -8.80 13.25
C SER A 352 -8.77 -8.27 14.10
N PHE A 353 -9.63 -7.41 13.56
CA PHE A 353 -10.86 -6.99 14.23
C PHE A 353 -11.85 -8.13 14.46
N GLU A 354 -11.83 -9.17 13.60
CA GLU A 354 -12.72 -10.33 13.70
C GLU A 354 -12.04 -11.49 14.45
N ASP A 355 -10.77 -11.82 14.12
CA ASP A 355 -10.09 -13.02 14.61
C ASP A 355 -9.18 -12.78 15.82
N ASN A 356 -8.90 -11.51 16.18
CA ASN A 356 -7.97 -11.08 17.23
C ASN A 356 -6.55 -11.65 17.07
N MET A 357 -6.15 -12.01 15.85
CA MET A 357 -4.82 -12.48 15.53
C MET A 357 -3.97 -11.33 15.01
N VAL A 358 -2.73 -11.22 15.45
CA VAL A 358 -1.72 -10.32 14.91
C VAL A 358 -0.75 -11.14 14.06
N HIS A 359 -0.65 -10.85 12.75
CA HIS A 359 0.35 -11.53 11.93
C HIS A 359 1.77 -11.08 12.30
N PRO A 360 2.78 -11.94 12.18
CA PRO A 360 4.12 -11.60 12.61
C PRO A 360 4.87 -10.72 11.59
N THR A 361 6.06 -10.30 11.98
CA THR A 361 7.19 -10.01 11.11
C THR A 361 7.97 -11.31 10.95
N ILE A 362 8.05 -11.88 9.75
CA ILE A 362 8.87 -13.08 9.49
C ILE A 362 10.32 -12.71 9.16
N ASN A 363 11.19 -13.73 9.12
CA ASN A 363 12.62 -13.59 8.83
C ASN A 363 13.39 -12.77 9.90
N LEU A 364 12.84 -12.68 11.09
CA LEU A 364 13.48 -12.04 12.24
C LEU A 364 14.21 -13.11 13.06
N ASP A 365 15.41 -13.49 12.59
CA ASP A 365 16.24 -14.52 13.21
C ASP A 365 17.16 -13.95 14.32
N ASP A 366 17.64 -12.71 14.11
CA ASP A 366 18.51 -11.98 15.04
C ASP A 366 18.09 -10.50 15.09
N LEU A 367 17.32 -10.14 16.10
CA LEU A 367 16.81 -8.77 16.26
C LEU A 367 17.98 -7.78 16.43
N ASP A 368 18.02 -6.75 15.57
CA ASP A 368 18.95 -5.65 15.75
C ASP A 368 18.61 -4.88 17.04
N PRO A 369 19.55 -4.77 18.02
CA PRO A 369 19.29 -4.03 19.24
C PRO A 369 18.85 -2.57 19.03
N GLU A 370 19.27 -1.92 17.93
CA GLU A 370 18.84 -0.57 17.59
C GLU A 370 17.39 -0.53 17.08
N CYS A 371 16.88 -1.67 16.59
CA CYS A 371 15.49 -1.85 16.12
C CYS A 371 14.58 -2.51 17.17
N ALA A 372 15.05 -2.69 18.40
CA ALA A 372 14.24 -3.30 19.46
C ALA A 372 13.06 -2.39 19.84
N VAL A 373 11.84 -2.91 19.68
CA VAL A 373 10.58 -2.33 20.19
C VAL A 373 9.88 -3.36 21.05
N ASN A 374 9.13 -2.90 22.04
CA ASN A 374 8.32 -3.80 22.85
C ASN A 374 7.20 -4.44 22.00
N ASN A 375 6.89 -5.68 22.34
CA ASN A 375 5.79 -6.44 21.71
C ASN A 375 5.89 -6.52 20.17
N LEU A 376 7.11 -6.57 19.62
CA LEU A 376 7.33 -6.93 18.24
C LEU A 376 6.92 -8.40 18.04
N VAL A 377 5.89 -8.63 17.21
CA VAL A 377 5.40 -9.98 16.91
C VAL A 377 6.34 -10.61 15.89
N ALA A 378 7.17 -11.56 16.33
CA ALA A 378 8.24 -12.16 15.54
C ALA A 378 7.92 -13.60 15.11
N ASN A 379 8.05 -13.89 13.83
CA ASN A 379 8.01 -15.20 13.17
C ASN A 379 6.73 -16.04 13.34
N THR A 380 5.97 -15.86 14.42
CA THR A 380 4.71 -16.58 14.67
C THR A 380 3.58 -15.61 15.00
N PRO A 381 2.36 -15.85 14.50
CA PRO A 381 1.24 -14.97 14.82
C PRO A 381 0.88 -15.05 16.31
N GLU A 382 0.41 -13.93 16.84
CA GLU A 382 -0.01 -13.81 18.25
C GLU A 382 -1.52 -13.58 18.32
N LYS A 383 -2.20 -14.27 19.24
CA LYS A 383 -3.59 -13.99 19.56
C LYS A 383 -3.65 -13.05 20.77
N ILE A 384 -4.36 -11.94 20.64
CA ILE A 384 -4.57 -10.97 21.72
C ILE A 384 -6.03 -10.94 22.15
N PRO A 385 -6.39 -10.43 23.33
CA PRO A 385 -7.76 -10.46 23.86
C PRO A 385 -8.79 -9.74 22.96
N SER A 386 -8.40 -8.61 22.39
CA SER A 386 -9.24 -7.83 21.48
C SER A 386 -8.38 -6.91 20.63
N VAL A 387 -8.87 -6.56 19.43
CA VAL A 387 -8.32 -5.52 18.57
C VAL A 387 -9.41 -4.49 18.31
N ASN A 388 -9.18 -3.24 18.72
CA ASN A 388 -10.13 -2.14 18.56
C ASN A 388 -9.56 -1.03 17.66
N TYR A 389 -8.22 -0.83 17.68
CA TYR A 389 -7.56 0.20 16.90
C TYR A 389 -6.28 -0.32 16.24
N ILE A 390 -6.17 -0.05 14.96
CA ILE A 390 -4.99 -0.36 14.15
C ILE A 390 -4.39 0.94 13.64
N MET A 391 -3.09 1.16 13.91
CA MET A 391 -2.31 2.24 13.32
C MET A 391 -1.45 1.68 12.20
N ASN A 392 -1.45 2.35 11.04
CA ASN A 392 -0.68 1.96 9.87
C ASN A 392 0.24 3.09 9.43
N ASN A 393 1.54 2.89 9.58
CA ASN A 393 2.58 3.83 9.18
C ASN A 393 2.97 3.62 7.72
N SER A 394 3.18 4.71 6.99
CA SER A 394 3.73 4.67 5.65
C SER A 394 4.60 5.91 5.42
N PHE A 395 5.89 5.71 5.24
CA PHE A 395 6.88 6.77 5.10
C PHE A 395 7.59 6.65 3.76
N GLY A 396 7.96 7.77 3.14
CA GLY A 396 8.50 7.76 1.79
C GLY A 396 9.68 8.70 1.60
N MET A 397 10.37 8.52 0.49
CA MET A 397 11.44 9.42 0.04
C MET A 397 10.97 10.86 0.03
N PHE A 398 11.90 11.82 0.11
CA PHE A 398 11.65 13.24 0.35
C PHE A 398 10.96 13.52 1.70
N GLY A 399 10.98 12.54 2.62
CA GLY A 399 10.44 12.70 3.96
C GLY A 399 8.94 12.89 4.02
N ILE A 400 8.17 12.33 3.09
CA ILE A 400 6.72 12.27 3.19
C ILE A 400 6.31 11.22 4.21
N ASN A 401 5.62 11.63 5.27
CA ASN A 401 5.08 10.74 6.29
C ASN A 401 3.56 10.70 6.21
N SER A 402 2.99 9.52 6.39
CA SER A 402 1.55 9.31 6.46
C SER A 402 1.21 8.23 7.46
N VAL A 403 0.20 8.48 8.27
CA VAL A 403 -0.33 7.56 9.29
C VAL A 403 -1.84 7.49 9.14
N LEU A 404 -2.38 6.28 9.17
CA LEU A 404 -3.82 5.99 9.25
C LEU A 404 -4.14 5.29 10.55
N ILE A 405 -5.28 5.62 11.17
CA ILE A 405 -5.84 4.89 12.31
C ILE A 405 -7.24 4.43 11.94
N VAL A 406 -7.44 3.12 12.03
CA VAL A 406 -8.73 2.48 11.77
C VAL A 406 -9.25 1.86 13.06
N LYS A 407 -10.52 2.10 13.34
CA LYS A 407 -11.25 1.56 14.49
C LYS A 407 -12.11 0.40 14.05
N ARG A 408 -12.24 -0.62 14.91
CA ARG A 408 -13.22 -1.68 14.77
C ARG A 408 -14.63 -1.07 14.75
N TYR A 409 -15.44 -1.52 13.83
CA TYR A 409 -16.85 -1.19 13.79
C TYR A 409 -17.65 -2.26 14.55
N ASP A 410 -18.32 -1.87 15.61
CA ASP A 410 -19.23 -2.71 16.35
C ASP A 410 -20.66 -2.44 15.81
N GLN A 411 -21.29 -3.46 15.24
CA GLN A 411 -22.69 -3.40 14.75
C GLN A 411 -23.69 -3.27 15.89
#